data_17119a3132c660aef5c726ac03d82397
#
_entry.id   17119a3132c660aef5c726ac03d82397
#
_cell.length_a   1.000
_cell.length_b   1.000
_cell.length_c   1.000
_cell.angle_alpha   90.00
_cell.angle_beta   90.00
_cell.angle_gamma   90.00
#
_symmetry.space_group_name_H-M   'P 1'
#
loop_
_entity.id
_entity.type
_entity.pdbx_description
1 polymer ?
#
loop_
_entity_poly.entity_id
_entity_poly.type
_entity_poly.pdbx_seq_one_letter_code
_entity_poly.pdbx_strand_id
1 'polypeptide(L)'
;MLDTIALDLVPSDHQVHVALFRGVQNAGFLHSQLLARNAAFEYAFVDASVVASRNQILAAAFRALAVKLSDNLRTPNVHSELVTSLSPSNNIADAYRRFGISPATKDLVVVKITYPSDSAATPVSRDDIEKHLAENVHGTPAGFSDDELAVSTDWTKVKKYYKLNGLPWLDAIKDEQERKLQMDELVLGAMALRGV
;
A
#
# COMPACT_ATOMS: atom_id res chain seq x y z
N MET A 1 -7.50 8.61 11.55
CA MET A 1 -8.57 8.83 10.54
C MET A 1 -8.45 7.69 9.52
N LEU A 2 -9.52 6.95 9.31
CA LEU A 2 -9.58 5.79 8.41
C LEU A 2 -10.50 6.13 7.24
N ASP A 3 -9.98 6.10 6.01
CA ASP A 3 -10.79 6.30 4.81
C ASP A 3 -11.31 4.96 4.31
N THR A 4 -12.59 4.88 3.96
CA THR A 4 -13.21 3.71 3.33
C THR A 4 -13.50 4.02 1.88
N ILE A 5 -12.95 3.23 0.98
CA ILE A 5 -12.99 3.48 -0.46
C ILE A 5 -13.63 2.27 -1.15
N ALA A 6 -14.68 2.53 -1.90
CA ALA A 6 -15.24 1.56 -2.83
C ALA A 6 -14.46 1.65 -4.16
N LEU A 7 -14.08 0.50 -4.70
CA LEU A 7 -13.40 0.43 -5.99
C LEU A 7 -14.40 0.03 -7.07
N ASP A 8 -14.34 0.70 -8.21
CA ASP A 8 -15.14 0.32 -9.38
C ASP A 8 -14.74 -1.08 -9.86
N LEU A 9 -15.70 -1.81 -10.42
CA LEU A 9 -15.51 -3.19 -10.93
C LEU A 9 -15.17 -4.24 -9.87
N VAL A 10 -15.33 -3.91 -8.60
CA VAL A 10 -15.19 -4.83 -7.45
C VAL A 10 -16.57 -5.00 -6.81
N PRO A 11 -16.95 -6.21 -6.33
CA PRO A 11 -18.23 -6.40 -5.64
C PRO A 11 -18.39 -5.42 -4.48
N SER A 12 -19.61 -4.88 -4.29
CA SER A 12 -19.91 -3.81 -3.32
C SER A 12 -19.72 -4.21 -1.86
N ASP A 13 -19.64 -5.50 -1.57
CA ASP A 13 -19.35 -6.08 -0.25
C ASP A 13 -17.85 -6.20 0.04
N HIS A 14 -17.00 -5.79 -0.91
CA HIS A 14 -15.56 -5.69 -0.75
C HIS A 14 -15.17 -4.22 -0.54
N GLN A 15 -14.60 -3.92 0.61
CA GLN A 15 -14.22 -2.54 0.97
C GLN A 15 -12.73 -2.43 1.23
N VAL A 16 -12.17 -1.29 0.84
CA VAL A 16 -10.76 -0.95 1.09
C VAL A 16 -10.71 0.16 2.12
N HIS A 17 -10.14 -0.12 3.27
CA HIS A 17 -9.92 0.85 4.34
C HIS A 17 -8.45 1.24 4.35
N VAL A 18 -8.17 2.55 4.32
CA VAL A 18 -6.80 3.07 4.27
C VAL A 18 -6.59 4.10 5.37
N ALA A 19 -5.46 4.00 6.06
CA ALA A 19 -5.00 4.99 7.03
C ALA A 19 -3.53 5.33 6.77
N LEU A 20 -3.17 6.59 7.00
CA LEU A 20 -1.79 7.08 6.98
C LEU A 20 -1.39 7.47 8.40
N PHE A 21 -0.23 7.00 8.84
CA PHE A 21 0.38 7.38 10.12
C PHE A 21 1.77 7.94 9.89
N ARG A 22 2.09 9.05 10.57
CA ARG A 22 3.41 9.66 10.56
C ARG A 22 4.13 9.46 11.87
N GLY A 23 5.46 9.43 11.79
CA GLY A 23 6.32 9.32 12.97
C GLY A 23 6.07 8.06 13.78
N VAL A 24 5.83 6.92 13.13
CA VAL A 24 5.56 5.64 13.79
C VAL A 24 6.76 5.20 14.63
N GLN A 25 6.54 5.03 15.93
CA GLN A 25 7.58 4.67 16.89
C GLN A 25 7.73 3.16 17.10
N ASN A 26 6.68 2.40 16.79
CA ASN A 26 6.63 0.95 17.03
C ASN A 26 6.60 0.10 15.75
N ALA A 27 7.20 0.59 14.67
CA ALA A 27 7.25 -0.13 13.40
C ALA A 27 7.86 -1.55 13.53
N GLY A 28 8.86 -1.71 14.40
CA GLY A 28 9.46 -3.02 14.69
C GLY A 28 8.47 -3.99 15.33
N PHE A 29 7.61 -3.52 16.24
CA PHE A 29 6.54 -4.35 16.81
C PHE A 29 5.54 -4.78 15.73
N LEU A 30 5.02 -3.84 14.93
CA LEU A 30 4.07 -4.14 13.85
C LEU A 30 4.67 -5.14 12.85
N HIS A 31 5.93 -4.95 12.48
CA HIS A 31 6.65 -5.88 11.61
C HIS A 31 6.75 -7.28 12.23
N SER A 32 7.03 -7.38 13.54
CA SER A 32 7.08 -8.68 14.23
C SER A 32 5.73 -9.41 14.25
N GLN A 33 4.61 -8.67 14.37
CA GLN A 33 3.27 -9.25 14.30
C GLN A 33 2.97 -9.88 12.93
N LEU A 34 3.42 -9.23 11.83
CA LEU A 34 3.31 -9.81 10.48
C LEU A 34 4.15 -11.09 10.34
N LEU A 35 5.39 -11.08 10.84
CA LEU A 35 6.26 -12.27 10.78
C LEU A 35 5.70 -13.43 11.60
N ALA A 36 5.06 -13.13 12.74
CA ALA A 36 4.36 -14.10 13.57
C ALA A 36 3.03 -14.58 12.98
N ARG A 37 2.59 -14.00 11.84
CA ARG A 37 1.27 -14.27 11.22
C ARG A 37 0.11 -14.09 12.20
N ASN A 38 0.19 -13.06 13.05
CA ASN A 38 -0.87 -12.75 13.98
C ASN A 38 -2.10 -12.25 13.22
N ALA A 39 -3.20 -13.01 13.27
CA ALA A 39 -4.42 -12.71 12.53
C ALA A 39 -5.04 -11.35 12.90
N ALA A 40 -4.85 -10.87 14.13
CA ALA A 40 -5.31 -9.55 14.54
C ALA A 40 -4.59 -8.42 13.78
N PHE A 41 -3.38 -8.68 13.28
CA PHE A 41 -2.56 -7.74 12.51
C PHE A 41 -2.53 -8.06 11.01
N GLU A 42 -3.53 -8.74 10.50
CA GLU A 42 -3.66 -9.01 9.06
C GLU A 42 -4.06 -7.73 8.31
N TYR A 43 -3.07 -6.91 8.02
CA TYR A 43 -3.10 -5.68 7.25
C TYR A 43 -2.01 -5.68 6.17
N ALA A 44 -2.17 -4.87 5.14
CA ALA A 44 -1.05 -4.46 4.31
C ALA A 44 -0.39 -3.25 4.96
N PHE A 45 0.79 -3.44 5.55
CA PHE A 45 1.61 -2.37 6.10
C PHE A 45 2.66 -1.96 5.07
N VAL A 46 2.51 -0.75 4.52
CA VAL A 46 3.35 -0.22 3.43
C VAL A 46 4.17 0.95 3.95
N ASP A 47 5.48 0.95 3.67
CA ASP A 47 6.36 2.08 3.96
C ASP A 47 5.92 3.28 3.10
N ALA A 48 5.45 4.37 3.73
CA ALA A 48 4.93 5.52 3.02
C ALA A 48 6.01 6.23 2.18
N SER A 49 7.29 6.05 2.51
CA SER A 49 8.39 6.67 1.75
C SER A 49 8.52 6.16 0.31
N VAL A 50 7.85 5.07 -0.04
CA VAL A 50 7.87 4.51 -1.41
C VAL A 50 6.54 4.64 -2.13
N VAL A 51 5.60 5.37 -1.55
CA VAL A 51 4.28 5.62 -2.12
C VAL A 51 4.30 6.97 -2.84
N ALA A 52 4.10 6.95 -4.16
CA ALA A 52 4.11 8.14 -5.01
C ALA A 52 2.77 8.89 -4.98
N SER A 53 1.64 8.14 -4.88
CA SER A 53 0.30 8.70 -4.93
C SER A 53 -0.74 7.78 -4.25
N ARG A 54 -1.93 8.35 -4.00
CA ARG A 54 -3.11 7.54 -3.61
C ARG A 54 -3.43 6.49 -4.66
N ASN A 55 -3.34 6.84 -5.92
CA ASN A 55 -3.65 5.95 -7.03
C ASN A 55 -2.75 4.71 -7.04
N GLN A 56 -1.51 4.83 -6.64
CA GLN A 56 -0.60 3.70 -6.51
C GLN A 56 -1.13 2.66 -5.50
N ILE A 57 -1.58 3.09 -4.32
CA ILE A 57 -2.17 2.20 -3.31
C ILE A 57 -3.49 1.59 -3.79
N LEU A 58 -4.36 2.40 -4.41
CA LEU A 58 -5.64 1.93 -4.92
C LEU A 58 -5.49 0.94 -6.08
N ALA A 59 -4.54 1.18 -6.99
CA ALA A 59 -4.21 0.24 -8.06
C ALA A 59 -3.68 -1.10 -7.52
N ALA A 60 -2.84 -1.06 -6.48
CA ALA A 60 -2.35 -2.26 -5.81
C ALA A 60 -3.49 -3.02 -5.10
N ALA A 61 -4.42 -2.31 -4.44
CA ALA A 61 -5.59 -2.89 -3.81
C ALA A 61 -6.54 -3.53 -4.83
N PHE A 62 -6.83 -2.82 -5.93
CA PHE A 62 -7.62 -3.35 -7.03
C PHE A 62 -7.02 -4.64 -7.61
N ARG A 63 -5.71 -4.63 -7.90
CA ARG A 63 -5.02 -5.82 -8.42
C ARG A 63 -5.07 -6.99 -7.43
N ALA A 64 -4.84 -6.74 -6.15
CA ALA A 64 -4.91 -7.79 -5.12
C ALA A 64 -6.31 -8.41 -5.02
N LEU A 65 -7.36 -7.57 -5.10
CA LEU A 65 -8.75 -8.02 -5.14
C LEU A 65 -9.07 -8.80 -6.41
N ALA A 66 -8.65 -8.32 -7.59
CA ALA A 66 -8.86 -9.02 -8.86
C ALA A 66 -8.21 -10.42 -8.85
N VAL A 67 -6.99 -10.54 -8.32
CA VAL A 67 -6.30 -11.83 -8.17
C VAL A 67 -7.03 -12.73 -7.17
N LYS A 68 -7.51 -12.17 -6.04
CA LYS A 68 -8.29 -12.90 -5.04
C LYS A 68 -9.61 -13.43 -5.63
N LEU A 69 -10.36 -12.57 -6.33
CA LEU A 69 -11.63 -12.93 -6.95
C LEU A 69 -11.49 -13.99 -8.05
N SER A 70 -10.30 -14.09 -8.64
CA SER A 70 -9.94 -15.12 -9.62
C SER A 70 -9.34 -16.39 -9.00
N ASP A 71 -9.30 -16.47 -7.67
CA ASP A 71 -8.68 -17.56 -6.89
C ASP A 71 -7.22 -17.86 -7.27
N ASN A 72 -6.46 -16.81 -7.59
CA ASN A 72 -5.07 -16.87 -8.10
C ASN A 72 -4.06 -16.17 -7.17
N LEU A 73 -4.35 -16.09 -5.86
CA LEU A 73 -3.41 -15.50 -4.90
C LEU A 73 -2.06 -16.24 -4.95
N ARG A 74 -0.99 -15.47 -5.09
CA ARG A 74 0.39 -15.98 -5.03
C ARG A 74 1.00 -15.84 -3.64
N THR A 75 0.29 -15.15 -2.75
CA THR A 75 0.68 -14.88 -1.37
C THR A 75 -0.37 -15.44 -0.42
N PRO A 76 -0.09 -15.57 0.90
CA PRO A 76 -1.00 -16.19 1.85
C PRO A 76 -2.38 -15.51 1.97
N ASN A 77 -2.47 -14.20 1.68
CA ASN A 77 -3.72 -13.44 1.79
C ASN A 77 -3.70 -12.19 0.89
N VAL A 78 -4.86 -11.53 0.75
CA VAL A 78 -5.05 -10.35 -0.09
C VAL A 78 -4.19 -9.15 0.35
N HIS A 79 -3.92 -8.98 1.64
CA HIS A 79 -3.08 -7.89 2.16
C HIS A 79 -1.61 -8.08 1.75
N SER A 80 -1.15 -9.31 1.81
CA SER A 80 0.16 -9.73 1.29
C SER A 80 0.26 -9.52 -0.21
N GLU A 81 -0.79 -9.87 -0.95
CA GLU A 81 -0.87 -9.66 -2.39
C GLU A 81 -0.84 -8.17 -2.76
N LEU A 82 -1.48 -7.30 -1.96
CA LEU A 82 -1.41 -5.85 -2.15
C LEU A 82 0.04 -5.35 -2.06
N VAL A 83 0.78 -5.71 -1.02
CA VAL A 83 2.19 -5.29 -0.86
C VAL A 83 3.02 -5.74 -2.05
N THR A 84 2.83 -6.97 -2.53
CA THR A 84 3.56 -7.47 -3.69
C THR A 84 3.13 -6.79 -4.98
N SER A 85 1.87 -6.35 -5.09
CA SER A 85 1.33 -5.66 -6.25
C SER A 85 1.91 -4.25 -6.46
N LEU A 86 2.48 -3.64 -5.42
CA LEU A 86 3.23 -2.38 -5.53
C LEU A 86 4.54 -2.56 -6.32
N SER A 87 5.11 -3.77 -6.36
CA SER A 87 6.39 -4.00 -7.04
C SER A 87 6.23 -4.12 -8.55
N PRO A 88 7.13 -3.52 -9.36
CA PRO A 88 7.17 -3.77 -10.80
C PRO A 88 7.74 -5.17 -11.15
N SER A 89 8.20 -5.94 -10.17
CA SER A 89 8.75 -7.28 -10.38
C SER A 89 7.93 -8.37 -9.69
N ASN A 90 8.07 -9.60 -10.17
CA ASN A 90 7.39 -10.78 -9.60
C ASN A 90 8.10 -11.38 -8.37
N ASN A 91 9.21 -10.80 -7.92
CA ASN A 91 9.95 -11.28 -6.77
C ASN A 91 9.26 -10.83 -5.47
N ILE A 92 8.57 -11.77 -4.81
CA ILE A 92 7.80 -11.52 -3.59
C ILE A 92 8.70 -11.01 -2.45
N ALA A 93 9.86 -11.65 -2.23
CA ALA A 93 10.77 -11.25 -1.15
C ALA A 93 11.32 -9.82 -1.36
N ASP A 94 11.66 -9.47 -2.61
CA ASP A 94 12.10 -8.12 -2.97
C ASP A 94 10.99 -7.09 -2.81
N ALA A 95 9.74 -7.44 -3.17
CA ALA A 95 8.58 -6.58 -2.97
C ALA A 95 8.36 -6.25 -1.49
N TYR A 96 8.38 -7.24 -0.61
CA TYR A 96 8.27 -7.01 0.84
C TYR A 96 9.40 -6.15 1.38
N ARG A 97 10.63 -6.43 0.96
CA ARG A 97 11.81 -5.69 1.41
C ARG A 97 11.77 -4.22 1.00
N ARG A 98 11.16 -3.89 -0.16
CA ARG A 98 11.12 -2.53 -0.72
C ARG A 98 9.89 -1.74 -0.29
N PHE A 99 8.74 -2.38 -0.26
CA PHE A 99 7.45 -1.72 -0.10
C PHE A 99 6.78 -2.01 1.25
N GLY A 100 7.08 -3.17 1.86
CA GLY A 100 6.54 -3.53 3.16
C GLY A 100 7.16 -2.75 4.31
N ILE A 101 6.48 -2.81 5.45
CA ILE A 101 7.00 -2.26 6.71
C ILE A 101 8.33 -2.93 7.10
N SER A 102 9.22 -2.14 7.67
CA SER A 102 10.46 -2.58 8.32
C SER A 102 10.59 -1.92 9.70
N PRO A 103 11.49 -2.39 10.56
CA PRO A 103 11.75 -1.71 11.85
C PRO A 103 12.20 -0.25 11.71
N ALA A 104 12.70 0.14 10.53
CA ALA A 104 13.16 1.51 10.23
C ALA A 104 12.09 2.40 9.59
N THR A 105 10.89 1.87 9.32
CA THR A 105 9.78 2.64 8.72
C THR A 105 9.34 3.73 9.68
N LYS A 106 9.25 4.97 9.18
CA LYS A 106 8.85 6.16 9.94
C LYS A 106 7.41 6.55 9.70
N ASP A 107 6.99 6.50 8.46
CA ASP A 107 5.63 6.83 8.05
C ASP A 107 5.01 5.61 7.36
N LEU A 108 3.76 5.32 7.66
CA LEU A 108 3.14 4.05 7.36
C LEU A 108 1.78 4.25 6.71
N VAL A 109 1.57 3.67 5.54
CA VAL A 109 0.24 3.44 4.98
C VAL A 109 -0.23 2.06 5.43
N VAL A 110 -1.41 2.02 6.04
CA VAL A 110 -2.06 0.77 6.48
C VAL A 110 -3.29 0.55 5.62
N VAL A 111 -3.38 -0.62 5.00
CA VAL A 111 -4.57 -0.99 4.24
C VAL A 111 -5.20 -2.25 4.80
N LYS A 112 -6.50 -2.19 5.07
CA LYS A 112 -7.35 -3.35 5.38
C LYS A 112 -8.35 -3.53 4.26
N ILE A 113 -8.40 -4.73 3.71
CA ILE A 113 -9.42 -5.15 2.75
C ILE A 113 -10.40 -6.06 3.50
N THR A 114 -11.68 -5.69 3.49
CA THR A 114 -12.74 -6.48 4.12
C THR A 114 -13.68 -7.03 3.06
N TYR A 115 -14.11 -8.25 3.25
CA TYR A 115 -15.03 -8.98 2.37
C TYR A 115 -15.71 -10.10 3.16
N PRO A 116 -16.90 -10.56 2.74
CA PRO A 116 -17.53 -11.76 3.31
C PRO A 116 -16.64 -12.99 3.10
N SER A 117 -16.56 -13.84 4.11
CA SER A 117 -15.81 -15.10 4.02
C SER A 117 -16.63 -16.24 4.62
N ASP A 118 -16.32 -17.48 4.24
CA ASP A 118 -17.01 -18.68 4.77
C ASP A 118 -16.86 -18.81 6.30
N SER A 119 -15.78 -18.25 6.86
CA SER A 119 -15.48 -18.26 8.30
C SER A 119 -16.08 -17.09 9.07
N ALA A 120 -16.50 -16.00 8.38
CA ALA A 120 -17.09 -14.82 8.99
C ALA A 120 -18.08 -14.18 8.03
N ALA A 121 -19.38 -14.45 8.25
CA ALA A 121 -20.46 -13.87 7.44
C ALA A 121 -20.52 -12.34 7.52
N THR A 122 -20.02 -11.76 8.61
CA THR A 122 -19.93 -10.29 8.79
C THR A 122 -18.46 -9.87 8.80
N PRO A 123 -18.02 -9.06 7.82
CA PRO A 123 -16.68 -8.49 7.83
C PRO A 123 -16.42 -7.63 9.07
N VAL A 124 -15.15 -7.48 9.46
CA VAL A 124 -14.75 -6.57 10.54
C VAL A 124 -15.22 -5.16 10.21
N SER A 125 -15.84 -4.48 11.18
CA SER A 125 -16.39 -3.15 10.95
C SER A 125 -15.29 -2.09 10.81
N ARG A 126 -15.61 -0.97 10.12
CA ARG A 126 -14.73 0.19 10.04
C ARG A 126 -14.29 0.69 11.42
N ASP A 127 -15.24 0.75 12.37
CA ASP A 127 -14.99 1.27 13.72
C ASP A 127 -14.05 0.34 14.52
N ASP A 128 -14.20 -0.97 14.37
CA ASP A 128 -13.27 -1.94 14.98
C ASP A 128 -11.86 -1.83 14.40
N ILE A 129 -11.75 -1.62 13.08
CA ILE A 129 -10.46 -1.38 12.42
C ILE A 129 -9.82 -0.09 12.96
N GLU A 130 -10.58 1.02 12.99
CA GLU A 130 -10.08 2.32 13.46
C GLU A 130 -9.63 2.24 14.91
N LYS A 131 -10.42 1.61 15.78
CA LYS A 131 -10.07 1.36 17.17
C LYS A 131 -8.79 0.53 17.30
N HIS A 132 -8.70 -0.60 16.58
CA HIS A 132 -7.53 -1.46 16.62
C HIS A 132 -6.27 -0.73 16.18
N LEU A 133 -6.35 0.08 15.12
CA LEU A 133 -5.22 0.88 14.65
C LEU A 133 -4.82 1.96 15.66
N ALA A 134 -5.79 2.65 16.28
CA ALA A 134 -5.53 3.66 17.30
C ALA A 134 -4.84 3.09 18.55
N GLU A 135 -5.17 1.86 18.93
CA GLU A 135 -4.58 1.17 20.08
C GLU A 135 -3.17 0.63 19.79
N ASN A 136 -2.88 0.24 18.54
CA ASN A 136 -1.69 -0.54 18.22
C ASN A 136 -0.67 0.18 17.34
N VAL A 137 -0.99 1.30 16.69
CA VAL A 137 -0.04 2.08 15.88
C VAL A 137 0.35 3.35 16.64
N HIS A 138 1.58 3.42 17.11
CA HIS A 138 2.10 4.56 17.84
C HIS A 138 2.69 5.59 16.86
N GLY A 139 1.81 6.32 16.18
CA GLY A 139 2.12 7.36 15.21
C GLY A 139 1.01 8.41 15.19
N THR A 140 1.21 9.50 14.49
CA THR A 140 0.20 10.55 14.31
C THR A 140 -0.65 10.24 13.08
N PRO A 141 -1.97 10.05 13.22
CA PRO A 141 -2.85 9.86 12.06
C PRO A 141 -2.84 11.10 11.15
N ALA A 142 -2.77 10.89 9.85
CA ALA A 142 -2.87 11.92 8.82
C ALA A 142 -3.96 11.54 7.80
N GLY A 143 -4.42 12.51 7.01
CA GLY A 143 -5.36 12.24 5.91
C GLY A 143 -4.71 11.43 4.81
N PHE A 144 -5.45 10.52 4.18
CA PHE A 144 -4.96 9.79 3.02
C PHE A 144 -5.20 10.61 1.75
N SER A 145 -4.35 11.61 1.52
CA SER A 145 -4.35 12.48 0.34
C SER A 145 -2.97 12.52 -0.32
N ASP A 146 -2.91 12.94 -1.59
CA ASP A 146 -1.63 13.06 -2.29
C ASP A 146 -0.72 14.10 -1.65
N ASP A 147 -1.27 15.20 -1.12
CA ASP A 147 -0.51 16.21 -0.39
C ASP A 147 0.12 15.65 0.89
N GLU A 148 -0.63 14.86 1.63
CA GLU A 148 -0.15 14.24 2.86
C GLU A 148 0.88 13.13 2.55
N LEU A 149 0.69 12.34 1.50
CA LEU A 149 1.66 11.35 1.05
C LEU A 149 2.95 11.99 0.57
N ALA A 150 2.87 13.12 -0.15
CA ALA A 150 4.04 13.83 -0.68
C ALA A 150 5.04 14.25 0.40
N VAL A 151 4.60 14.46 1.65
CA VAL A 151 5.47 14.79 2.78
C VAL A 151 6.36 13.58 3.17
N SER A 152 5.85 12.37 3.01
CA SER A 152 6.54 11.12 3.37
C SER A 152 7.33 10.52 2.20
N THR A 153 6.96 10.85 0.95
CA THR A 153 7.52 10.23 -0.26
C THR A 153 9.00 10.57 -0.47
N ASP A 154 9.84 9.55 -0.53
CA ASP A 154 11.22 9.65 -0.97
C ASP A 154 11.35 9.33 -2.46
N TRP A 155 11.34 10.37 -3.28
CA TRP A 155 11.43 10.23 -4.73
C TRP A 155 12.74 9.57 -5.20
N THR A 156 13.79 9.58 -4.39
CA THR A 156 15.03 8.86 -4.70
C THR A 156 14.80 7.35 -4.64
N LYS A 157 14.08 6.89 -3.62
CA LYS A 157 13.68 5.48 -3.50
C LYS A 157 12.71 5.07 -4.61
N VAL A 158 11.68 5.90 -4.87
CA VAL A 158 10.68 5.64 -5.93
C VAL A 158 11.37 5.48 -7.27
N LYS A 159 12.20 6.46 -7.68
CA LYS A 159 12.96 6.39 -8.93
C LYS A 159 13.83 5.14 -9.02
N LYS A 160 14.51 4.77 -7.93
CA LYS A 160 15.35 3.58 -7.87
C LYS A 160 14.55 2.30 -8.05
N TYR A 161 13.41 2.17 -7.36
CA TYR A 161 12.64 0.93 -7.33
C TYR A 161 11.87 0.69 -8.63
N TYR A 162 11.41 1.76 -9.26
CA TYR A 162 10.72 1.72 -10.55
C TYR A 162 11.63 1.96 -11.76
N LYS A 163 12.96 2.08 -11.53
CA LYS A 163 13.97 2.26 -12.59
C LYS A 163 13.74 3.52 -13.45
N LEU A 164 13.32 4.60 -12.83
CA LEU A 164 13.03 5.88 -13.49
C LEU A 164 14.26 6.79 -13.61
N ASN A 165 15.44 6.36 -13.15
CA ASN A 165 16.68 7.11 -13.30
C ASN A 165 17.22 7.00 -14.72
N GLY A 166 17.77 8.09 -15.24
CA GLY A 166 18.43 8.15 -16.54
C GLY A 166 17.45 8.14 -17.72
N LEU A 167 16.26 8.70 -17.53
CA LEU A 167 15.28 8.97 -18.59
C LEU A 167 15.43 10.42 -19.04
N PRO A 168 16.15 10.72 -20.18
CA PRO A 168 16.47 12.10 -20.55
C PRO A 168 15.27 13.01 -20.74
N TRP A 169 14.17 12.48 -21.26
CA TRP A 169 12.93 13.22 -21.47
C TRP A 169 12.28 13.63 -20.13
N LEU A 170 12.32 12.75 -19.10
CA LEU A 170 11.78 13.01 -17.76
C LEU A 170 12.65 14.03 -17.01
N ASP A 171 13.98 13.93 -17.17
CA ASP A 171 14.94 14.85 -16.57
C ASP A 171 14.88 16.25 -17.24
N ALA A 172 14.40 16.35 -18.48
CA ALA A 172 14.21 17.61 -19.19
C ALA A 172 12.99 18.41 -18.73
N ILE A 173 12.04 17.80 -18.03
CA ILE A 173 10.85 18.47 -17.48
C ILE A 173 11.30 19.39 -16.34
N LYS A 174 11.15 20.70 -16.53
CA LYS A 174 11.57 21.72 -15.55
C LYS A 174 10.55 21.92 -14.45
N ASP A 175 9.26 21.80 -14.78
CA ASP A 175 8.17 21.90 -13.81
C ASP A 175 8.19 20.66 -12.91
N GLU A 176 8.33 20.90 -11.60
CA GLU A 176 8.43 19.80 -10.62
C GLU A 176 7.11 19.05 -10.45
N GLN A 177 5.97 19.75 -10.56
CA GLN A 177 4.65 19.12 -10.42
C GLN A 177 4.36 18.23 -11.64
N GLU A 178 4.62 18.76 -12.85
CA GLU A 178 4.48 17.98 -14.08
C GLU A 178 5.39 16.76 -14.06
N ARG A 179 6.65 16.93 -13.63
CA ARG A 179 7.59 15.81 -13.52
C ARG A 179 7.12 14.74 -12.53
N LYS A 180 6.55 15.13 -11.37
CA LYS A 180 5.97 14.20 -10.40
C LYS A 180 4.79 13.45 -10.98
N LEU A 181 3.90 14.13 -11.71
CA LEU A 181 2.77 13.52 -12.40
C LEU A 181 3.24 12.45 -13.40
N GLN A 182 4.21 12.80 -14.24
CA GLN A 182 4.78 11.85 -15.21
C GLN A 182 5.46 10.64 -14.52
N MET A 183 6.13 10.87 -13.38
CA MET A 183 6.69 9.76 -12.60
C MET A 183 5.59 8.86 -12.01
N ASP A 184 4.48 9.41 -11.52
CA ASP A 184 3.35 8.63 -11.02
C ASP A 184 2.73 7.76 -12.13
N GLU A 185 2.52 8.31 -13.33
CA GLU A 185 2.05 7.55 -14.48
C GLU A 185 3.00 6.39 -14.84
N LEU A 186 4.32 6.62 -14.79
CA LEU A 186 5.30 5.56 -15.02
C LEU A 186 5.28 4.48 -13.92
N VAL A 187 5.07 4.88 -12.67
CA VAL A 187 4.89 3.96 -11.53
C VAL A 187 3.68 3.06 -11.77
N LEU A 188 2.52 3.66 -12.07
CA LEU A 188 1.29 2.92 -12.35
C LEU A 188 1.44 1.99 -13.57
N GLY A 189 2.08 2.49 -14.65
CA GLY A 189 2.38 1.69 -15.84
C GLY A 189 3.27 0.49 -15.52
N ALA A 190 4.34 0.69 -14.73
CA ALA A 190 5.24 -0.39 -14.32
C ALA A 190 4.54 -1.44 -13.44
N MET A 191 3.60 -1.03 -12.58
CA MET A 191 2.76 -1.95 -11.81
C MET A 191 1.80 -2.73 -12.70
N ALA A 192 1.15 -2.06 -13.67
CA ALA A 192 0.20 -2.68 -14.58
C ALA A 192 0.87 -3.74 -15.48
N LEU A 193 2.07 -3.45 -15.97
CA LEU A 193 2.85 -4.34 -16.84
C LEU A 193 3.62 -5.44 -16.09
N ARG A 194 3.47 -5.54 -14.78
CA ARG A 194 4.11 -6.58 -13.99
C ARG A 194 3.73 -7.98 -14.46
N GLY A 195 4.70 -8.75 -14.89
CA GLY A 195 4.52 -10.16 -15.30
C GLY A 195 4.06 -10.34 -16.75
N VAL A 196 4.14 -9.28 -17.55
CA VAL A 196 4.01 -9.32 -19.02
C VAL A 196 5.38 -9.59 -19.64
#